data_bb7768b52bb9e00868fc478bf082af52
#
_entry.id   bb7768b52bb9e00868fc478bf082af52
#
_cell.length_a   1.000
_cell.length_b   1.000
_cell.length_c   1.000
_cell.angle_alpha   90.00
_cell.angle_beta   90.00
_cell.angle_gamma   90.00
#
_symmetry.space_group_name_H-M   'P 1'
#
loop_
_entity.id
_entity.type
_entity.pdbx_description
1 polymer ?
#
loop_
_entity_poly.entity_id
_entity_poly.type
_entity_poly.pdbx_seq_one_letter_code
_entity_poly.pdbx_strand_id
1 'polypeptide(L)'
;MESYMHASTQSVAGQSLATTRQMSRPIELGERKFLHPGRLRWLRAIAWAVVLLVVVATLAPMSGRFVSGLLPKESGPLQLLASLVGIAVGLGVYVLAVRLAEGRRASELAVRPMVPHVLLGLLIGAAMFASVMGIMAVFGLYDIQSLGMAPAWTAVRKALQAGVIEELMFRAIFLRLVWRAFGPWIAFAASAALFGFGHIANPHATAFAAICIALEAGILLGAFYALTGRVWMSIGVHIAWNFTQGYLFGAAVSGTDMGPAIARSTARPGFPEWLTGGAFGPEASLPGVLICLAVGLAVLAMAWRAGRFAKQP
;
A
#
# COMPACT_ATOMS: atom_id res chain seq x y z
N MET A 1 46.52 22.23 5.11
CA MET A 1 45.85 21.17 4.30
C MET A 1 44.71 20.49 5.07
N GLU A 2 44.79 20.39 6.40
CA GLU A 2 43.73 19.78 7.26
C GLU A 2 42.43 20.60 7.38
N SER A 3 42.48 21.93 7.22
CA SER A 3 41.28 22.77 7.36
C SER A 3 40.29 22.64 6.22
N TYR A 4 40.71 22.21 5.01
CA TYR A 4 39.82 21.98 3.85
C TYR A 4 39.08 20.65 3.90
N MET A 5 39.64 19.62 4.53
CA MET A 5 38.97 18.30 4.64
C MET A 5 37.84 18.31 5.70
N HIS A 6 37.93 19.11 6.74
CA HIS A 6 36.85 19.21 7.76
C HIS A 6 35.61 19.98 7.22
N ALA A 7 35.79 20.97 6.34
CA ALA A 7 34.67 21.73 5.80
C ALA A 7 33.85 20.90 4.77
N SER A 8 34.49 20.02 4.00
CA SER A 8 33.81 19.19 3.00
C SER A 8 32.98 18.05 3.63
N THR A 9 33.48 17.43 4.70
CA THR A 9 32.76 16.36 5.40
C THR A 9 31.54 16.88 6.19
N GLN A 10 31.60 18.07 6.75
CA GLN A 10 30.43 18.69 7.39
C GLN A 10 29.36 19.13 6.39
N SER A 11 29.74 19.57 5.20
CA SER A 11 28.78 19.93 4.13
C SER A 11 28.02 18.72 3.58
N VAL A 12 28.70 17.60 3.37
CA VAL A 12 28.07 16.37 2.85
C VAL A 12 27.16 15.73 3.90
N ALA A 13 27.59 15.71 5.17
CA ALA A 13 26.76 15.21 6.27
C ALA A 13 25.54 16.10 6.51
N GLY A 14 25.68 17.42 6.42
CA GLY A 14 24.59 18.40 6.53
C GLY A 14 23.59 18.28 5.40
N GLN A 15 24.03 18.06 4.17
CA GLN A 15 23.16 17.84 3.02
C GLN A 15 22.44 16.48 3.08
N SER A 16 23.11 15.41 3.52
CA SER A 16 22.50 14.10 3.73
C SER A 16 21.43 14.15 4.82
N LEU A 17 21.68 14.80 5.95
CA LEU A 17 20.71 15.00 7.03
C LEU A 17 19.55 15.91 6.63
N ALA A 18 19.79 16.95 5.83
CA ALA A 18 18.76 17.83 5.30
C ALA A 18 17.87 17.10 4.30
N THR A 19 18.44 16.25 3.44
CA THR A 19 17.69 15.45 2.46
C THR A 19 16.83 14.40 3.18
N THR A 20 17.36 13.74 4.20
CA THR A 20 16.62 12.78 5.04
C THR A 20 15.50 13.47 5.84
N ARG A 21 15.73 14.70 6.33
CA ARG A 21 14.75 15.50 7.06
C ARG A 21 13.60 15.98 6.13
N GLN A 22 13.85 16.17 4.85
CA GLN A 22 12.85 16.60 3.87
C GLN A 22 11.95 15.44 3.40
N MET A 23 12.42 14.19 3.45
CA MET A 23 11.64 13.00 3.07
C MET A 23 10.68 12.51 4.16
N SER A 24 10.89 12.89 5.41
CA SER A 24 10.16 12.31 6.54
C SER A 24 9.40 13.37 7.33
N ARG A 25 8.09 13.52 7.06
CA ARG A 25 7.19 14.28 7.92
C ARG A 25 6.43 13.33 8.86
N PRO A 26 6.17 13.74 10.12
CA PRO A 26 5.34 12.94 11.02
C PRO A 26 3.92 12.82 10.48
N ILE A 27 3.24 11.71 10.83
CA ILE A 27 1.82 11.55 10.55
C ILE A 27 1.03 12.61 11.30
N GLU A 28 0.19 13.37 10.61
CA GLU A 28 -0.70 14.34 11.21
C GLU A 28 -1.97 13.64 11.72
N LEU A 29 -2.09 13.48 13.03
CA LEU A 29 -3.17 12.72 13.66
C LEU A 29 -4.50 13.50 13.72
N GLY A 30 -4.47 14.84 13.67
CA GLY A 30 -5.63 15.72 13.79
C GLY A 30 -6.07 15.92 15.26
N GLU A 31 -6.22 17.19 15.67
CA GLU A 31 -6.59 17.54 17.06
C GLU A 31 -7.63 18.66 17.14
N ARG A 32 -8.33 18.90 16.04
CA ARG A 32 -9.29 19.99 15.93
C ARG A 32 -10.68 19.47 15.60
N LYS A 33 -11.69 20.32 15.76
CA LYS A 33 -13.10 20.06 15.44
C LYS A 33 -13.57 18.72 16.00
N PHE A 34 -14.06 17.81 15.16
CA PHE A 34 -14.56 16.50 15.59
C PHE A 34 -13.51 15.68 16.36
N LEU A 35 -12.23 15.81 15.97
CA LEU A 35 -11.11 15.13 16.62
C LEU A 35 -10.47 15.95 17.76
N HIS A 36 -11.21 16.85 18.42
CA HIS A 36 -10.69 17.61 19.56
C HIS A 36 -10.23 16.68 20.72
N PRO A 37 -9.24 17.09 21.55
CA PRO A 37 -8.79 16.33 22.70
C PRO A 37 -9.89 16.16 23.76
N GLY A 38 -9.69 15.25 24.73
CA GLY A 38 -10.61 14.99 25.84
C GLY A 38 -10.84 13.51 26.11
N ARG A 39 -11.65 13.20 27.14
CA ARG A 39 -11.86 11.83 27.63
C ARG A 39 -12.33 10.83 26.56
N LEU A 40 -13.13 11.26 25.60
CA LEU A 40 -13.69 10.40 24.53
C LEU A 40 -12.90 10.50 23.22
N ARG A 41 -11.63 10.94 23.25
CA ARG A 41 -10.79 11.09 22.04
C ARG A 41 -10.69 9.82 21.20
N TRP A 42 -10.60 8.66 21.86
CA TRP A 42 -10.49 7.36 21.20
C TRP A 42 -11.83 6.98 20.51
N LEU A 43 -12.96 7.20 21.17
CA LEU A 43 -14.28 6.90 20.60
C LEU A 43 -14.55 7.76 19.35
N ARG A 44 -14.24 9.07 19.42
CA ARG A 44 -14.36 9.96 18.25
C ARG A 44 -13.47 9.51 17.10
N ALA A 45 -12.22 9.11 17.39
CA ALA A 45 -11.30 8.65 16.35
C ALA A 45 -11.81 7.36 15.67
N ILE A 46 -12.31 6.40 16.44
CA ILE A 46 -12.85 5.15 15.90
C ILE A 46 -14.16 5.39 15.16
N ALA A 47 -15.09 6.16 15.73
CA ALA A 47 -16.33 6.51 15.04
C ALA A 47 -16.05 7.21 13.70
N TRP A 48 -15.09 8.14 13.69
CA TRP A 48 -14.69 8.84 12.48
C TRP A 48 -14.00 7.92 11.45
N ALA A 49 -13.18 6.97 11.93
CA ALA A 49 -12.60 5.96 11.05
C ALA A 49 -13.69 5.13 10.36
N VAL A 50 -14.68 4.65 11.12
CA VAL A 50 -15.80 3.87 10.56
C VAL A 50 -16.58 4.70 9.53
N VAL A 51 -16.93 5.95 9.84
CA VAL A 51 -17.63 6.83 8.90
C VAL A 51 -16.83 7.02 7.61
N LEU A 52 -15.54 7.35 7.70
CA LEU A 52 -14.70 7.56 6.53
C LEU A 52 -14.51 6.28 5.71
N LEU A 53 -14.31 5.14 6.37
CA LEU A 53 -14.19 3.84 5.70
C LEU A 53 -15.47 3.51 4.92
N VAL A 54 -16.63 3.64 5.56
CA VAL A 54 -17.93 3.37 4.90
C VAL A 54 -18.15 4.31 3.71
N VAL A 55 -17.91 5.60 3.90
CA VAL A 55 -18.14 6.60 2.85
C VAL A 55 -17.20 6.37 1.66
N VAL A 56 -15.90 6.15 1.89
CA VAL A 56 -14.94 5.90 0.81
C VAL A 56 -15.21 4.55 0.14
N ALA A 57 -15.42 3.47 0.92
CA ALA A 57 -15.70 2.13 0.39
C ALA A 57 -17.01 2.06 -0.40
N THR A 58 -17.93 3.00 -0.19
CA THR A 58 -19.20 3.08 -0.94
C THR A 58 -19.09 3.99 -2.15
N LEU A 59 -18.68 5.25 -1.97
CA LEU A 59 -18.74 6.26 -3.01
C LEU A 59 -17.69 6.04 -4.12
N ALA A 60 -16.48 5.60 -3.78
CA ALA A 60 -15.44 5.36 -4.78
C ALA A 60 -15.82 4.26 -5.78
N PRO A 61 -16.21 3.03 -5.37
CA PRO A 61 -16.62 2.01 -6.32
C PRO A 61 -17.97 2.29 -6.97
N MET A 62 -18.91 2.96 -6.29
CA MET A 62 -20.21 3.32 -6.91
C MET A 62 -20.02 4.29 -8.09
N SER A 63 -19.25 5.35 -7.91
CA SER A 63 -18.97 6.32 -8.98
C SER A 63 -18.22 5.69 -10.15
N GLY A 64 -17.21 4.87 -9.88
CA GLY A 64 -16.50 4.13 -10.91
C GLY A 64 -17.39 3.17 -11.68
N ARG A 65 -18.25 2.40 -10.98
CA ARG A 65 -19.22 1.49 -11.61
C ARG A 65 -20.29 2.24 -12.42
N PHE A 66 -20.78 3.36 -11.91
CA PHE A 66 -21.74 4.19 -12.63
C PHE A 66 -21.16 4.66 -13.98
N VAL A 67 -19.96 5.26 -13.98
CA VAL A 67 -19.30 5.69 -15.21
C VAL A 67 -18.96 4.50 -16.11
N SER A 68 -18.49 3.39 -15.55
CA SER A 68 -18.23 2.15 -16.29
C SER A 68 -19.49 1.61 -16.98
N GLY A 69 -20.66 1.81 -16.38
CA GLY A 69 -21.97 1.42 -16.96
C GLY A 69 -22.36 2.23 -18.19
N LEU A 70 -21.86 3.46 -18.31
CA LEU A 70 -22.11 4.37 -19.44
C LEU A 70 -21.12 4.18 -20.60
N LEU A 71 -20.07 3.39 -20.42
CA LEU A 71 -18.97 3.24 -21.37
C LEU A 71 -18.94 1.83 -21.98
N PRO A 72 -18.46 1.67 -23.23
CA PRO A 72 -18.26 0.37 -23.85
C PRO A 72 -17.40 -0.55 -22.99
N LYS A 73 -17.89 -1.76 -22.72
CA LYS A 73 -17.22 -2.73 -21.83
C LYS A 73 -15.92 -3.27 -22.43
N GLU A 74 -15.83 -3.34 -23.75
CA GLU A 74 -14.71 -3.85 -24.52
C GLU A 74 -13.54 -2.87 -24.58
N SER A 75 -13.79 -1.58 -24.29
CA SER A 75 -12.78 -0.54 -24.33
C SER A 75 -11.98 -0.48 -23.03
N GLY A 76 -10.82 -1.14 -22.99
CA GLY A 76 -9.91 -1.11 -21.85
C GLY A 76 -9.55 0.30 -21.40
N PRO A 77 -9.18 1.26 -22.28
CA PRO A 77 -8.89 2.64 -21.91
C PRO A 77 -10.07 3.36 -21.25
N LEU A 78 -11.29 3.18 -21.77
CA LEU A 78 -12.49 3.82 -21.20
C LEU A 78 -12.86 3.21 -19.84
N GLN A 79 -12.70 1.89 -19.69
CA GLN A 79 -12.88 1.23 -18.39
C GLN A 79 -11.82 1.66 -17.35
N LEU A 80 -10.59 1.95 -17.79
CA LEU A 80 -9.57 2.57 -16.93
C LEU A 80 -9.99 3.98 -16.51
N LEU A 81 -10.50 4.81 -17.44
CA LEU A 81 -11.02 6.14 -17.13
C LEU A 81 -12.14 6.08 -16.06
N ALA A 82 -13.07 5.14 -16.18
CA ALA A 82 -14.13 4.94 -15.19
C ALA A 82 -13.56 4.65 -13.79
N SER A 83 -12.51 3.84 -13.70
CA SER A 83 -11.85 3.56 -12.42
C SER A 83 -11.09 4.77 -11.87
N LEU A 84 -10.46 5.57 -12.74
CA LEU A 84 -9.82 6.82 -12.33
C LEU A 84 -10.82 7.82 -11.77
N VAL A 85 -12.05 7.88 -12.31
CA VAL A 85 -13.14 8.68 -11.73
C VAL A 85 -13.48 8.17 -10.32
N GLY A 86 -13.62 6.86 -10.13
CA GLY A 86 -13.86 6.28 -8.80
C GLY A 86 -12.76 6.62 -7.80
N ILE A 87 -11.50 6.51 -8.21
CA ILE A 87 -10.33 6.89 -7.40
C ILE A 87 -10.38 8.38 -7.05
N ALA A 88 -10.63 9.25 -8.03
CA ALA A 88 -10.70 10.69 -7.82
C ALA A 88 -11.83 11.07 -6.85
N VAL A 89 -12.99 10.43 -6.94
CA VAL A 89 -14.10 10.61 -6.00
C VAL A 89 -13.68 10.18 -4.60
N GLY A 90 -13.06 8.99 -4.43
CA GLY A 90 -12.61 8.51 -3.13
C GLY A 90 -11.60 9.47 -2.46
N LEU A 91 -10.59 9.92 -3.21
CA LEU A 91 -9.60 10.90 -2.73
C LEU A 91 -10.26 12.26 -2.42
N GLY A 92 -11.13 12.75 -3.31
CA GLY A 92 -11.83 14.03 -3.14
C GLY A 92 -12.74 14.05 -1.91
N VAL A 93 -13.53 12.99 -1.71
CA VAL A 93 -14.40 12.81 -0.55
C VAL A 93 -13.57 12.77 0.75
N TYR A 94 -12.47 12.04 0.76
CA TYR A 94 -11.57 12.02 1.91
C TYR A 94 -10.99 13.40 2.23
N VAL A 95 -10.46 14.11 1.22
CA VAL A 95 -9.91 15.46 1.39
C VAL A 95 -10.96 16.43 1.92
N LEU A 96 -12.17 16.39 1.37
CA LEU A 96 -13.29 17.23 1.81
C LEU A 96 -13.68 16.92 3.25
N ALA A 97 -13.84 15.65 3.59
CA ALA A 97 -14.20 15.20 4.93
C ALA A 97 -13.16 15.62 5.99
N VAL A 98 -11.86 15.43 5.71
CA VAL A 98 -10.76 15.87 6.59
C VAL A 98 -10.78 17.39 6.75
N ARG A 99 -10.99 18.15 5.66
CA ARG A 99 -11.03 19.61 5.71
C ARG A 99 -12.21 20.12 6.53
N LEU A 100 -13.38 19.55 6.36
CA LEU A 100 -14.61 19.99 7.02
C LEU A 100 -14.69 19.52 8.47
N ALA A 101 -14.47 18.23 8.74
CA ALA A 101 -14.67 17.64 10.06
C ALA A 101 -13.41 17.63 10.93
N GLU A 102 -12.21 17.57 10.38
CA GLU A 102 -10.96 17.64 11.15
C GLU A 102 -10.37 19.07 11.21
N GLY A 103 -10.78 19.97 10.30
CA GLY A 103 -10.28 21.35 10.25
C GLY A 103 -8.79 21.47 9.88
N ARG A 104 -8.26 20.51 9.11
CA ARG A 104 -6.88 20.46 8.64
C ARG A 104 -6.79 20.18 7.14
N ARG A 105 -5.60 20.31 6.59
CA ARG A 105 -5.31 19.79 5.25
C ARG A 105 -4.99 18.31 5.33
N ALA A 106 -5.39 17.53 4.32
CA ALA A 106 -5.00 16.12 4.21
C ALA A 106 -3.52 16.02 3.81
N SER A 107 -2.63 16.23 4.78
CA SER A 107 -1.18 16.31 4.55
C SER A 107 -0.60 14.98 4.04
N GLU A 108 -1.22 13.86 4.36
CA GLU A 108 -0.90 12.53 3.87
C GLU A 108 -1.07 12.39 2.35
N LEU A 109 -1.89 13.25 1.73
CA LEU A 109 -2.10 13.36 0.28
C LEU A 109 -1.39 14.59 -0.34
N ALA A 110 -0.41 15.19 0.32
CA ALA A 110 0.30 16.35 -0.23
C ALA A 110 0.94 16.01 -1.59
N VAL A 111 0.65 16.83 -2.60
CA VAL A 111 1.00 16.57 -4.00
C VAL A 111 2.51 16.72 -4.28
N ARG A 112 3.20 17.64 -3.59
CA ARG A 112 4.62 17.92 -3.86
C ARG A 112 5.53 16.67 -3.83
N PRO A 113 5.44 15.76 -2.82
CA PRO A 113 6.24 14.52 -2.81
C PRO A 113 5.59 13.36 -3.58
N MET A 114 4.44 13.53 -4.23
CA MET A 114 3.69 12.46 -4.88
C MET A 114 4.52 11.73 -5.93
N VAL A 115 5.02 12.47 -6.92
CA VAL A 115 5.73 11.86 -8.07
C VAL A 115 6.97 11.08 -7.64
N PRO A 116 7.95 11.65 -6.90
CA PRO A 116 9.12 10.89 -6.49
C PRO A 116 8.79 9.70 -5.57
N HIS A 117 7.79 9.84 -4.68
CA HIS A 117 7.39 8.73 -3.80
C HIS A 117 6.72 7.59 -4.59
N VAL A 118 5.83 7.91 -5.53
CA VAL A 118 5.18 6.89 -6.37
C VAL A 118 6.21 6.20 -7.24
N LEU A 119 7.09 6.92 -7.93
CA LEU A 119 8.12 6.31 -8.79
C LEU A 119 9.06 5.41 -8.00
N LEU A 120 9.54 5.85 -6.84
CA LEU A 120 10.38 5.03 -5.98
C LEU A 120 9.61 3.81 -5.45
N GLY A 121 8.35 3.99 -5.07
CA GLY A 121 7.47 2.90 -4.64
C GLY A 121 7.24 1.88 -5.76
N LEU A 122 7.00 2.33 -6.99
CA LEU A 122 6.85 1.45 -8.15
C LEU A 122 8.10 0.60 -8.39
N LEU A 123 9.28 1.22 -8.31
CA LEU A 123 10.54 0.51 -8.47
C LEU A 123 10.74 -0.55 -7.37
N ILE A 124 10.50 -0.18 -6.10
CA ILE A 124 10.64 -1.09 -4.96
C ILE A 124 9.65 -2.26 -5.07
N GLY A 125 8.36 -1.98 -5.31
CA GLY A 125 7.34 -3.03 -5.40
C GLY A 125 7.60 -4.02 -6.53
N ALA A 126 7.99 -3.53 -7.72
CA ALA A 126 8.34 -4.36 -8.85
C ALA A 126 9.58 -5.23 -8.56
N ALA A 127 10.63 -4.63 -7.99
CA ALA A 127 11.86 -5.34 -7.65
C ALA A 127 11.61 -6.42 -6.58
N MET A 128 10.81 -6.12 -5.56
CA MET A 128 10.46 -7.07 -4.51
C MET A 128 9.70 -8.27 -5.08
N PHE A 129 8.64 -8.03 -5.87
CA PHE A 129 7.87 -9.14 -6.43
C PHE A 129 8.69 -9.95 -7.45
N ALA A 130 9.48 -9.30 -8.28
CA ALA A 130 10.43 -9.99 -9.18
C ALA A 130 11.43 -10.86 -8.40
N SER A 131 11.87 -10.42 -7.22
CA SER A 131 12.75 -11.22 -6.34
C SER A 131 12.01 -12.46 -5.79
N VAL A 132 10.74 -12.34 -5.40
CA VAL A 132 9.91 -13.50 -4.99
C VAL A 132 9.84 -14.52 -6.11
N MET A 133 9.48 -14.09 -7.33
CA MET A 133 9.38 -14.99 -8.47
C MET A 133 10.75 -15.55 -8.91
N GLY A 134 11.81 -14.76 -8.77
CA GLY A 134 13.18 -15.23 -8.99
C GLY A 134 13.57 -16.37 -8.04
N ILE A 135 13.27 -16.24 -6.74
CA ILE A 135 13.47 -17.32 -5.75
C ILE A 135 12.63 -18.53 -6.14
N MET A 136 11.36 -18.33 -6.45
CA MET A 136 10.47 -19.43 -6.83
C MET A 136 10.93 -20.18 -8.07
N ALA A 137 11.47 -19.45 -9.07
CA ALA A 137 12.03 -20.06 -10.29
C ALA A 137 13.31 -20.85 -10.00
N VAL A 138 14.24 -20.29 -9.20
CA VAL A 138 15.51 -20.94 -8.85
C VAL A 138 15.27 -22.25 -8.08
N PHE A 139 14.28 -22.26 -7.16
CA PHE A 139 13.93 -23.47 -6.40
C PHE A 139 12.95 -24.38 -7.15
N GLY A 140 12.58 -24.06 -8.38
CA GLY A 140 11.67 -24.87 -9.18
C GLY A 140 10.24 -24.96 -8.62
N LEU A 141 9.79 -23.96 -7.86
CA LEU A 141 8.46 -23.93 -7.26
C LEU A 141 7.37 -23.52 -8.27
N TYR A 142 7.75 -22.80 -9.31
CA TYR A 142 6.84 -22.28 -10.34
C TYR A 142 7.36 -22.58 -11.75
N ASP A 143 6.42 -22.90 -12.63
CA ASP A 143 6.63 -22.85 -14.09
C ASP A 143 6.18 -21.49 -14.60
N ILE A 144 7.09 -20.81 -15.33
CA ILE A 144 6.85 -19.48 -15.89
C ILE A 144 6.95 -19.59 -17.42
N GLN A 145 5.82 -19.42 -18.09
CA GLN A 145 5.70 -19.49 -19.55
C GLN A 145 5.45 -18.10 -20.12
N SER A 146 6.25 -17.67 -21.12
CA SER A 146 5.96 -16.45 -21.87
C SER A 146 4.77 -16.67 -22.80
N LEU A 147 3.82 -15.73 -22.78
CA LEU A 147 2.62 -15.72 -23.64
C LEU A 147 2.72 -14.69 -24.78
N GLY A 148 3.75 -13.84 -24.76
CA GLY A 148 3.87 -12.71 -25.66
C GLY A 148 3.11 -11.47 -25.16
N MET A 149 3.04 -10.42 -26.00
CA MET A 149 2.44 -9.15 -25.64
C MET A 149 0.92 -9.26 -25.49
N ALA A 150 0.40 -8.66 -24.42
CA ALA A 150 -1.03 -8.61 -24.10
C ALA A 150 -1.46 -7.19 -23.69
N PRO A 151 -2.76 -6.80 -23.87
CA PRO A 151 -3.24 -5.52 -23.40
C PRO A 151 -3.21 -5.42 -21.85
N ALA A 152 -2.52 -4.40 -21.32
CA ALA A 152 -2.34 -4.21 -19.88
C ALA A 152 -3.52 -3.50 -19.17
N TRP A 153 -4.55 -3.04 -19.90
CA TRP A 153 -5.57 -2.13 -19.37
C TRP A 153 -6.27 -2.65 -18.12
N THR A 154 -6.63 -3.94 -18.11
CA THR A 154 -7.31 -4.56 -16.96
C THR A 154 -6.39 -4.64 -15.75
N ALA A 155 -5.15 -5.07 -15.93
CA ALA A 155 -4.17 -5.17 -14.85
C ALA A 155 -3.84 -3.78 -14.28
N VAL A 156 -3.59 -2.78 -15.13
CA VAL A 156 -3.36 -1.39 -14.72
C VAL A 156 -4.54 -0.86 -13.90
N ARG A 157 -5.76 -1.07 -14.42
CA ARG A 157 -6.98 -0.63 -13.75
C ARG A 157 -7.13 -1.24 -12.36
N LYS A 158 -7.00 -2.57 -12.24
CA LYS A 158 -7.12 -3.29 -10.98
C LYS A 158 -6.01 -2.90 -9.99
N ALA A 159 -4.76 -2.82 -10.45
CA ALA A 159 -3.63 -2.44 -9.62
C ALA A 159 -3.75 -1.00 -9.09
N LEU A 160 -4.17 -0.04 -9.93
CA LEU A 160 -4.43 1.34 -9.51
C LEU A 160 -5.58 1.42 -8.50
N GLN A 161 -6.67 0.71 -8.76
CA GLN A 161 -7.84 0.75 -7.89
C GLN A 161 -7.51 0.17 -6.50
N ALA A 162 -6.88 -1.00 -6.45
CA ALA A 162 -6.44 -1.60 -5.18
C ALA A 162 -5.41 -0.71 -4.49
N GLY A 163 -4.30 -0.39 -5.17
CA GLY A 163 -3.19 0.36 -4.58
C GLY A 163 -3.55 1.75 -4.09
N VAL A 164 -4.52 2.45 -4.68
CA VAL A 164 -4.91 3.79 -4.21
C VAL A 164 -5.99 3.72 -3.14
N ILE A 165 -7.07 2.96 -3.38
CA ILE A 165 -8.23 2.96 -2.49
C ILE A 165 -7.92 2.21 -1.19
N GLU A 166 -7.22 1.10 -1.26
CA GLU A 166 -6.84 0.36 -0.04
C GLU A 166 -5.83 1.14 0.79
N GLU A 167 -4.82 1.79 0.19
CA GLU A 167 -3.89 2.63 0.95
C GLU A 167 -4.57 3.85 1.58
N LEU A 168 -5.55 4.45 0.89
CA LEU A 168 -6.38 5.49 1.48
C LEU A 168 -7.15 4.96 2.70
N MET A 169 -7.79 3.79 2.60
CA MET A 169 -8.60 3.20 3.66
C MET A 169 -7.75 2.72 4.84
N PHE A 170 -6.70 1.94 4.56
CA PHE A 170 -5.94 1.28 5.61
C PHE A 170 -4.86 2.18 6.23
N ARG A 171 -4.24 3.10 5.48
CA ARG A 171 -3.15 3.96 5.99
C ARG A 171 -3.64 5.35 6.37
N ALA A 172 -4.27 6.08 5.44
CA ALA A 172 -4.72 7.44 5.72
C ALA A 172 -5.92 7.49 6.69
N ILE A 173 -6.80 6.49 6.69
CA ILE A 173 -7.96 6.44 7.57
C ILE A 173 -7.68 5.57 8.78
N PHE A 174 -7.62 4.25 8.61
CA PHE A 174 -7.64 3.30 9.72
C PHE A 174 -6.38 3.42 10.59
N LEU A 175 -5.20 3.18 10.03
CA LEU A 175 -3.94 3.22 10.79
C LEU A 175 -3.75 4.58 11.48
N ARG A 176 -3.97 5.68 10.78
CA ARG A 176 -3.84 7.03 11.34
C ARG A 176 -4.79 7.28 12.52
N LEU A 177 -6.06 6.91 12.39
CA LEU A 177 -7.06 7.18 13.43
C LEU A 177 -6.96 6.21 14.62
N VAL A 178 -6.57 4.96 14.39
CA VAL A 178 -6.24 4.01 15.46
C VAL A 178 -4.95 4.45 16.19
N TRP A 179 -3.95 4.96 15.46
CA TRP A 179 -2.76 5.56 16.07
C TRP A 179 -3.11 6.72 16.99
N ARG A 180 -4.00 7.61 16.53
CA ARG A 180 -4.53 8.69 17.35
C ARG A 180 -5.23 8.19 18.60
N ALA A 181 -6.00 7.10 18.51
CA ALA A 181 -6.78 6.55 19.62
C ALA A 181 -5.91 5.84 20.65
N PHE A 182 -5.03 4.95 20.21
CA PHE A 182 -4.36 3.93 21.02
C PHE A 182 -2.82 3.90 20.89
N GLY A 183 -2.26 4.78 20.06
CA GLY A 183 -0.83 4.83 19.80
C GLY A 183 -0.36 3.94 18.64
N PRO A 184 0.94 4.05 18.29
CA PRO A 184 1.47 3.48 17.05
C PRO A 184 1.42 1.95 17.00
N TRP A 185 1.81 1.27 18.07
CA TRP A 185 1.94 -0.20 18.05
C TRP A 185 0.61 -0.92 17.90
N ILE A 186 -0.43 -0.44 18.62
CA ILE A 186 -1.79 -0.96 18.47
C ILE A 186 -2.31 -0.66 17.07
N ALA A 187 -2.02 0.53 16.54
CA ALA A 187 -2.44 0.90 15.19
C ALA A 187 -1.79 0.00 14.11
N PHE A 188 -0.50 -0.29 14.23
CA PHE A 188 0.18 -1.19 13.31
C PHE A 188 -0.40 -2.60 13.37
N ALA A 189 -0.50 -3.18 14.58
CA ALA A 189 -1.04 -4.53 14.76
C ALA A 189 -2.48 -4.64 14.24
N ALA A 190 -3.35 -3.70 14.62
CA ALA A 190 -4.74 -3.69 14.17
C ALA A 190 -4.88 -3.46 12.67
N SER A 191 -4.06 -2.56 12.08
CA SER A 191 -4.11 -2.28 10.64
C SER A 191 -3.60 -3.48 9.82
N ALA A 192 -2.53 -4.13 10.26
CA ALA A 192 -2.02 -5.33 9.62
C ALA A 192 -3.03 -6.48 9.70
N ALA A 193 -3.57 -6.75 10.88
CA ALA A 193 -4.58 -7.78 11.08
C ALA A 193 -5.84 -7.54 10.24
N LEU A 194 -6.36 -6.30 10.24
CA LEU A 194 -7.55 -5.96 9.45
C LEU A 194 -7.29 -6.05 7.95
N PHE A 195 -6.10 -5.69 7.49
CA PHE A 195 -5.71 -5.79 6.08
C PHE A 195 -5.70 -7.27 5.64
N GLY A 196 -5.02 -8.14 6.38
CA GLY A 196 -5.02 -9.57 6.09
C GLY A 196 -6.40 -10.21 6.20
N PHE A 197 -7.14 -9.90 7.28
CA PHE A 197 -8.49 -10.41 7.48
C PHE A 197 -9.47 -9.98 6.38
N GLY A 198 -9.32 -8.75 5.86
CA GLY A 198 -10.13 -8.26 4.74
C GLY A 198 -10.01 -9.12 3.47
N HIS A 199 -8.91 -9.86 3.31
CA HIS A 199 -8.68 -10.75 2.16
C HIS A 199 -9.29 -12.15 2.32
N ILE A 200 -9.87 -12.47 3.48
CA ILE A 200 -10.47 -13.80 3.73
C ILE A 200 -11.71 -14.05 2.85
N ALA A 201 -12.35 -12.99 2.36
CA ALA A 201 -13.48 -13.08 1.44
C ALA A 201 -13.07 -13.31 -0.03
N ASN A 202 -11.76 -13.27 -0.34
CA ASN A 202 -11.26 -13.47 -1.68
C ASN A 202 -11.30 -14.97 -2.08
N PRO A 203 -11.37 -15.27 -3.39
CA PRO A 203 -11.26 -16.64 -3.87
C PRO A 203 -9.99 -17.34 -3.36
N HIS A 204 -10.11 -18.59 -3.01
CA HIS A 204 -9.00 -19.44 -2.53
C HIS A 204 -8.29 -18.92 -1.27
N ALA A 205 -8.88 -17.96 -0.54
CA ALA A 205 -8.31 -17.46 0.71
C ALA A 205 -8.33 -18.57 1.78
N THR A 206 -7.24 -18.63 2.54
CA THR A 206 -7.08 -19.46 3.72
C THR A 206 -6.66 -18.59 4.91
N ALA A 207 -6.79 -19.11 6.13
CA ALA A 207 -6.26 -18.41 7.31
C ALA A 207 -4.74 -18.14 7.17
N PHE A 208 -4.00 -19.07 6.56
CA PHE A 208 -2.58 -18.90 6.27
C PHE A 208 -2.35 -17.74 5.29
N ALA A 209 -3.10 -17.67 4.18
CA ALA A 209 -3.01 -16.57 3.22
C ALA A 209 -3.31 -15.21 3.90
N ALA A 210 -4.35 -15.12 4.73
CA ALA A 210 -4.67 -13.91 5.48
C ALA A 210 -3.53 -13.48 6.43
N ILE A 211 -2.87 -14.44 7.11
CA ILE A 211 -1.70 -14.17 7.95
C ILE A 211 -0.53 -13.68 7.10
N CYS A 212 -0.25 -14.31 5.95
CA CYS A 212 0.80 -13.84 5.04
C CYS A 212 0.55 -12.39 4.63
N ILE A 213 -0.65 -12.06 4.12
CA ILE A 213 -1.01 -10.69 3.72
C ILE A 213 -0.90 -9.69 4.88
N ALA A 214 -1.29 -10.10 6.10
CA ALA A 214 -1.14 -9.24 7.28
C ALA A 214 0.33 -8.92 7.58
N LEU A 215 1.20 -9.93 7.53
CA LEU A 215 2.63 -9.79 7.83
C LEU A 215 3.37 -9.04 6.73
N GLU A 216 3.11 -9.35 5.46
CA GLU A 216 3.80 -8.71 4.35
C GLU A 216 3.25 -7.32 4.02
N ALA A 217 2.06 -7.23 3.47
CA ALA A 217 1.49 -5.96 3.03
C ALA A 217 1.06 -5.08 4.22
N GLY A 218 0.48 -5.68 5.27
CA GLY A 218 0.04 -4.95 6.46
C GLY A 218 1.18 -4.19 7.12
N ILE A 219 2.32 -4.85 7.39
CA ILE A 219 3.50 -4.24 8.02
C ILE A 219 4.27 -3.36 7.04
N LEU A 220 4.60 -3.88 5.85
CA LEU A 220 5.42 -3.20 4.85
C LEU A 220 4.85 -1.83 4.46
N LEU A 221 3.60 -1.82 3.99
CA LEU A 221 2.98 -0.59 3.50
C LEU A 221 2.70 0.40 4.65
N GLY A 222 2.38 -0.11 5.84
CA GLY A 222 2.31 0.68 7.07
C GLY A 222 3.64 1.34 7.43
N ALA A 223 4.76 0.63 7.27
CA ALA A 223 6.10 1.13 7.55
C ALA A 223 6.50 2.29 6.62
N PHE A 224 6.22 2.19 5.32
CA PHE A 224 6.42 3.29 4.36
C PHE A 224 5.58 4.52 4.72
N TYR A 225 4.33 4.30 5.13
CA TYR A 225 3.47 5.39 5.58
C TYR A 225 4.01 6.04 6.86
N ALA A 226 4.44 5.26 7.84
CA ALA A 226 5.03 5.79 9.07
C ALA A 226 6.31 6.59 8.80
N LEU A 227 7.18 6.09 7.93
CA LEU A 227 8.43 6.74 7.55
C LEU A 227 8.19 8.10 6.89
N THR A 228 7.29 8.15 5.92
CA THR A 228 7.10 9.31 5.05
C THR A 228 6.01 10.27 5.52
N GLY A 229 5.07 9.81 6.35
CA GLY A 229 3.82 10.51 6.69
C GLY A 229 2.92 10.74 5.46
N ARG A 230 3.13 9.98 4.37
CA ARG A 230 2.44 10.10 3.08
C ARG A 230 2.06 8.71 2.56
N VAL A 231 0.92 8.62 1.90
CA VAL A 231 0.47 7.34 1.30
C VAL A 231 1.16 7.01 -0.02
N TRP A 232 1.80 7.98 -0.67
CA TRP A 232 2.26 7.83 -2.05
C TRP A 232 3.30 6.73 -2.26
N MET A 233 4.21 6.54 -1.29
CA MET A 233 5.19 5.46 -1.37
C MET A 233 4.50 4.09 -1.27
N SER A 234 3.61 3.93 -0.30
CA SER A 234 2.81 2.71 -0.11
C SER A 234 1.96 2.41 -1.35
N ILE A 235 1.31 3.44 -1.93
CA ILE A 235 0.55 3.34 -3.18
C ILE A 235 1.45 2.82 -4.32
N GLY A 236 2.63 3.40 -4.50
CA GLY A 236 3.56 2.97 -5.54
C GLY A 236 3.99 1.50 -5.39
N VAL A 237 4.38 1.10 -4.17
CA VAL A 237 4.76 -0.29 -3.86
C VAL A 237 3.60 -1.24 -4.14
N HIS A 238 2.40 -0.93 -3.67
CA HIS A 238 1.22 -1.77 -3.82
C HIS A 238 0.81 -1.93 -5.30
N ILE A 239 0.75 -0.83 -6.05
CA ILE A 239 0.45 -0.86 -7.49
C ILE A 239 1.45 -1.75 -8.23
N ALA A 240 2.75 -1.53 -8.00
CA ALA A 240 3.79 -2.27 -8.72
C ALA A 240 3.83 -3.74 -8.33
N TRP A 241 3.62 -4.07 -7.05
CA TRP A 241 3.49 -5.45 -6.60
C TRP A 241 2.38 -6.17 -7.38
N ASN A 242 1.15 -5.64 -7.31
CA ASN A 242 -0.02 -6.25 -7.97
C ASN A 242 0.14 -6.32 -9.49
N PHE A 243 0.66 -5.26 -10.11
CA PHE A 243 0.88 -5.22 -11.56
C PHE A 243 1.96 -6.22 -12.00
N THR A 244 3.07 -6.29 -11.28
CA THR A 244 4.16 -7.23 -11.58
C THR A 244 3.68 -8.67 -11.41
N GLN A 245 2.98 -8.96 -10.33
CA GLN A 245 2.39 -10.27 -10.06
C GLN A 245 1.40 -10.68 -11.15
N GLY A 246 0.40 -9.84 -11.40
CA GLY A 246 -0.72 -10.22 -12.25
C GLY A 246 -0.47 -10.04 -13.74
N TYR A 247 0.32 -9.04 -14.17
CA TYR A 247 0.55 -8.78 -15.58
C TYR A 247 1.90 -9.32 -16.09
N LEU A 248 3.01 -9.01 -15.41
CA LEU A 248 4.32 -9.45 -15.86
C LEU A 248 4.50 -10.95 -15.67
N PHE A 249 4.10 -11.48 -14.52
CA PHE A 249 4.23 -12.90 -14.24
C PHE A 249 2.93 -13.70 -14.45
N GLY A 250 1.77 -13.07 -14.60
CA GLY A 250 0.49 -13.75 -14.84
C GLY A 250 0.12 -14.74 -13.75
N ALA A 251 0.48 -14.44 -12.50
CA ALA A 251 0.07 -15.17 -11.31
C ALA A 251 -1.21 -14.57 -10.72
N ALA A 252 -1.98 -15.37 -9.99
CA ALA A 252 -3.12 -14.88 -9.23
C ALA A 252 -2.67 -13.82 -8.22
N VAL A 253 -3.47 -12.77 -8.05
CA VAL A 253 -3.24 -11.69 -7.07
C VAL A 253 -4.36 -11.78 -6.04
N SER A 254 -4.02 -12.09 -4.81
CA SER A 254 -4.98 -12.30 -3.71
C SER A 254 -6.17 -13.19 -4.12
N GLY A 255 -5.86 -14.30 -4.79
CA GLY A 255 -6.85 -15.25 -5.30
C GLY A 255 -7.61 -14.79 -6.53
N THR A 256 -7.30 -13.63 -7.11
CA THR A 256 -8.03 -13.08 -8.27
C THR A 256 -7.16 -13.04 -9.52
N ASP A 257 -7.80 -13.23 -10.68
CA ASP A 257 -7.19 -13.03 -11.99
C ASP A 257 -7.10 -11.52 -12.30
N MET A 258 -5.95 -11.07 -12.79
CA MET A 258 -5.73 -9.67 -13.21
C MET A 258 -6.08 -9.39 -14.67
N GLY A 259 -6.49 -10.41 -15.43
CA GLY A 259 -6.78 -10.32 -16.87
C GLY A 259 -5.62 -10.76 -17.76
N PRO A 260 -5.61 -10.36 -19.03
CA PRO A 260 -4.54 -10.72 -19.95
C PRO A 260 -3.15 -10.34 -19.41
N ALA A 261 -2.18 -11.25 -19.55
CA ALA A 261 -0.83 -11.12 -19.03
C ALA A 261 0.22 -11.51 -20.10
N ILE A 262 1.46 -11.07 -19.95
CA ILE A 262 2.56 -11.41 -20.87
C ILE A 262 3.24 -12.73 -20.51
N ALA A 263 2.96 -13.27 -19.32
CA ALA A 263 3.38 -14.59 -18.90
C ALA A 263 2.24 -15.33 -18.18
N ARG A 264 2.44 -16.62 -17.97
CA ARG A 264 1.64 -17.46 -17.07
C ARG A 264 2.57 -18.14 -16.10
N SER A 265 2.32 -17.93 -14.80
CA SER A 265 3.06 -18.58 -13.73
C SER A 265 2.16 -19.54 -13.00
N THR A 266 2.55 -20.81 -12.95
CA THR A 266 1.78 -21.87 -12.32
C THR A 266 2.63 -22.58 -11.26
N ALA A 267 2.09 -22.73 -10.05
CA ALA A 267 2.75 -23.48 -8.99
C ALA A 267 2.93 -24.94 -9.44
N ARG A 268 4.12 -25.47 -9.27
CA ARG A 268 4.39 -26.88 -9.61
C ARG A 268 3.75 -27.83 -8.60
N PRO A 269 3.15 -28.92 -9.05
CA PRO A 269 2.59 -29.93 -8.16
C PRO A 269 3.69 -30.59 -7.30
N GLY A 270 3.30 -31.06 -6.11
CA GLY A 270 4.22 -31.74 -5.19
C GLY A 270 4.88 -30.82 -4.15
N PHE A 271 4.78 -29.50 -4.30
CA PHE A 271 5.21 -28.56 -3.27
C PHE A 271 4.05 -28.13 -2.37
N PRO A 272 4.28 -27.95 -1.06
CA PRO A 272 3.24 -27.49 -0.16
C PRO A 272 2.84 -26.04 -0.42
N GLU A 273 1.56 -25.70 -0.17
CA GLU A 273 1.01 -24.37 -0.44
C GLU A 273 1.72 -23.25 0.33
N TRP A 274 2.23 -23.52 1.52
CA TRP A 274 2.99 -22.51 2.28
C TRP A 274 4.31 -22.09 1.60
N LEU A 275 4.84 -22.86 0.64
CA LEU A 275 5.98 -22.48 -0.19
C LEU A 275 5.56 -21.77 -1.48
N THR A 276 4.44 -22.15 -2.05
CA THR A 276 4.03 -21.68 -3.38
C THR A 276 2.92 -20.63 -3.33
N GLY A 277 2.15 -20.57 -2.25
CA GLY A 277 0.95 -19.74 -2.14
C GLY A 277 -0.30 -20.38 -2.75
N GLY A 278 -0.17 -21.57 -3.37
CA GLY A 278 -1.28 -22.32 -3.94
C GLY A 278 -2.09 -21.52 -4.96
N ALA A 279 -3.40 -21.68 -4.93
CA ALA A 279 -4.32 -20.98 -5.82
C ALA A 279 -4.58 -19.51 -5.45
N PHE A 280 -4.21 -19.09 -4.23
CA PHE A 280 -4.30 -17.69 -3.80
C PHE A 280 -3.26 -16.82 -4.50
N GLY A 281 -2.07 -17.36 -4.72
CA GLY A 281 -0.98 -16.69 -5.41
C GLY A 281 0.33 -16.67 -4.62
N PRO A 282 1.46 -16.40 -5.29
CA PRO A 282 2.81 -16.48 -4.71
C PRO A 282 3.04 -15.56 -3.51
N GLU A 283 2.24 -14.54 -3.33
CA GLU A 283 2.25 -13.68 -2.15
C GLU A 283 1.86 -14.42 -0.87
N ALA A 284 0.95 -15.42 -0.93
CA ALA A 284 0.62 -16.26 0.23
C ALA A 284 1.67 -17.35 0.46
N SER A 285 2.95 -17.03 0.42
CA SER A 285 4.05 -17.98 0.52
C SER A 285 5.15 -17.51 1.46
N LEU A 286 5.97 -18.44 1.93
CA LEU A 286 7.13 -18.13 2.74
C LEU A 286 8.13 -17.20 2.03
N PRO A 287 8.48 -17.40 0.73
CA PRO A 287 9.32 -16.42 0.01
C PRO A 287 8.72 -15.01 -0.04
N GLY A 288 7.41 -14.88 -0.29
CA GLY A 288 6.70 -13.59 -0.27
C GLY A 288 6.82 -12.91 1.09
N VAL A 289 6.45 -13.63 2.15
CA VAL A 289 6.52 -13.12 3.53
C VAL A 289 7.95 -12.70 3.91
N LEU A 290 8.97 -13.51 3.60
CA LEU A 290 10.36 -13.19 3.97
C LEU A 290 10.88 -11.92 3.28
N ILE A 291 10.65 -11.76 1.98
CA ILE A 291 11.05 -10.56 1.24
C ILE A 291 10.32 -9.33 1.81
N CYS A 292 9.00 -9.41 2.00
CA CYS A 292 8.22 -8.29 2.49
C CYS A 292 8.56 -7.91 3.93
N LEU A 293 8.76 -8.89 4.82
CA LEU A 293 9.19 -8.63 6.19
C LEU A 293 10.59 -8.05 6.25
N ALA A 294 11.54 -8.55 5.46
CA ALA A 294 12.89 -8.00 5.44
C ALA A 294 12.89 -6.49 5.08
N VAL A 295 12.18 -6.12 4.01
CA VAL A 295 12.06 -4.71 3.60
C VAL A 295 11.20 -3.93 4.61
N GLY A 296 10.06 -4.48 5.02
CA GLY A 296 9.14 -3.82 5.96
C GLY A 296 9.79 -3.51 7.30
N LEU A 297 10.54 -4.46 7.89
CA LEU A 297 11.26 -4.27 9.14
C LEU A 297 12.42 -3.27 9.00
N ALA A 298 13.14 -3.29 7.86
CA ALA A 298 14.17 -2.30 7.59
C ALA A 298 13.57 -0.87 7.52
N VAL A 299 12.47 -0.70 6.80
CA VAL A 299 11.76 0.60 6.72
C VAL A 299 11.19 1.01 8.08
N LEU A 300 10.65 0.07 8.85
CA LEU A 300 10.14 0.31 10.19
C LEU A 300 11.27 0.77 11.14
N ALA A 301 12.44 0.14 11.05
CA ALA A 301 13.64 0.55 11.81
C ALA A 301 14.10 1.97 11.39
N MET A 302 14.04 2.31 10.10
CA MET A 302 14.31 3.67 9.62
C MET A 302 13.31 4.68 10.20
N ALA A 303 12.00 4.35 10.21
CA ALA A 303 10.96 5.18 10.80
C ALA A 303 11.18 5.36 12.32
N TRP A 304 11.56 4.29 13.02
CA TRP A 304 11.89 4.35 14.44
C TRP A 304 13.07 5.27 14.70
N ARG A 305 14.19 5.08 13.99
CA ARG A 305 15.40 5.94 14.12
C ARG A 305 15.13 7.40 13.77
N ALA A 306 14.18 7.66 12.86
CA ALA A 306 13.72 9.01 12.53
C ALA A 306 12.76 9.61 13.57
N GLY A 307 12.52 8.94 14.71
CA GLY A 307 11.66 9.43 15.80
C GLY A 307 10.17 9.45 15.48
N ARG A 308 9.70 8.67 14.46
CA ARG A 308 8.28 8.70 14.02
C ARG A 308 7.32 8.15 15.05
N PHE A 309 7.80 7.32 15.98
CA PHE A 309 7.02 6.68 17.04
C PHE A 309 7.06 7.43 18.37
N ALA A 310 7.80 8.53 18.46
CA ALA A 310 7.82 9.36 19.65
C ALA A 310 6.40 9.94 19.90
N LYS A 311 6.02 10.05 21.18
CA LYS A 311 4.78 10.74 21.56
C LYS A 311 4.85 12.17 21.01
N GLN A 312 3.85 12.56 20.27
CA GLN A 312 3.69 13.96 19.89
C GLN A 312 3.32 14.73 21.17
N PRO A 313 3.95 15.86 21.44
CA PRO A 313 3.69 16.67 22.64
C PRO A 313 2.25 17.15 22.72
#